data_aff3bb042240754173dd0b651b53a851
#
_entry.id   aff3bb042240754173dd0b651b53a851
#
_cell.length_a   1.000
_cell.length_b   1.000
_cell.length_c   1.000
_cell.angle_alpha   90.00
_cell.angle_beta   90.00
_cell.angle_gamma   90.00
#
_symmetry.space_group_name_H-M   'P 1'
#
loop_
_entity.id
_entity.type
_entity.pdbx_description
1 polymer ?
#
loop_
_entity_poly.entity_id
_entity_poly.type
_entity_poly.pdbx_seq_one_letter_code
_entity_poly.pdbx_strand_id
1 'polypeptide(L)'
;TTVRCKMPNGTEATCNVTVKPLATSLKLNASEIVLYIGQSFDINSSVPKGTAAYYRLYSSSNSKIAAVTRGGGVVKGVATGKTTVTCTLNNGKKAICDVYVVPKAKKISNVPLIGQSKLPTGCETCSATMLLNFYGYKISETTFADKYLVKKPFGYSNGSYTGPDPNCAFVGTPYSSNSYGAYAPIMVKCMNKYLSDKSYKAVEISGKSLEYLSGKYVAQGQPIMVWATINMSPSFKTTTWRVNYTDENAKYKLGSYYTWTAGEHCLLLTGYDKDYYYFNDPWTNARTRYSKSLVNTR
;
A
#
# COMPACT_ATOMS: atom_id res chain seq x y z
N THR A 1 -42.46 24.27 4.59
CA THR A 1 -43.19 25.54 4.37
C THR A 1 -43.50 25.69 2.88
N THR A 2 -44.72 26.15 2.58
CA THR A 2 -45.14 26.51 1.22
C THR A 2 -45.09 28.02 1.08
N VAL A 3 -44.38 28.53 0.10
CA VAL A 3 -44.41 29.95 -0.29
C VAL A 3 -45.44 30.07 -1.42
N ARG A 4 -46.34 31.02 -1.28
CA ARG A 4 -47.43 31.26 -2.23
C ARG A 4 -47.26 32.66 -2.83
N CYS A 5 -47.32 32.78 -4.13
CA CYS A 5 -47.41 34.04 -4.85
C CYS A 5 -48.79 34.15 -5.47
N LYS A 6 -49.50 35.25 -5.24
CA LYS A 6 -50.85 35.54 -5.77
C LYS A 6 -50.80 36.83 -6.57
N MET A 7 -51.28 36.78 -7.78
CA MET A 7 -51.46 37.97 -8.64
C MET A 7 -52.80 38.67 -8.44
N PRO A 8 -52.92 39.96 -8.76
CA PRO A 8 -54.20 40.71 -8.63
C PRO A 8 -55.35 40.10 -9.41
N ASN A 9 -55.11 39.39 -10.47
CA ASN A 9 -56.13 38.68 -11.26
C ASN A 9 -56.54 37.31 -10.67
N GLY A 10 -56.06 36.98 -9.45
CA GLY A 10 -56.41 35.75 -8.76
C GLY A 10 -55.53 34.55 -9.09
N THR A 11 -54.63 34.65 -10.08
CA THR A 11 -53.66 33.54 -10.39
C THR A 11 -52.71 33.31 -9.24
N GLU A 12 -52.52 32.06 -8.85
CA GLU A 12 -51.62 31.66 -7.76
C GLU A 12 -50.55 30.66 -8.26
N ALA A 13 -49.34 30.81 -7.75
CA ALA A 13 -48.26 29.83 -7.86
C ALA A 13 -47.75 29.49 -6.46
N THR A 14 -47.42 28.22 -6.23
CA THR A 14 -46.88 27.74 -4.94
C THR A 14 -45.53 27.09 -5.13
N CYS A 15 -44.62 27.30 -4.17
CA CYS A 15 -43.32 26.64 -4.09
C CYS A 15 -43.17 26.03 -2.70
N ASN A 16 -42.84 24.73 -2.64
CA ASN A 16 -42.52 24.07 -1.39
C ASN A 16 -41.05 24.34 -1.01
N VAL A 17 -40.88 24.96 0.17
CA VAL A 17 -39.52 25.26 0.69
C VAL A 17 -39.24 24.32 1.85
N THR A 18 -38.16 23.54 1.70
CA THR A 18 -37.61 22.69 2.76
C THR A 18 -36.34 23.33 3.30
N VAL A 19 -36.35 23.74 4.57
CA VAL A 19 -35.14 24.23 5.25
C VAL A 19 -34.40 23.01 5.84
N LYS A 20 -33.15 22.87 5.53
CA LYS A 20 -32.27 21.83 6.08
C LYS A 20 -31.17 22.48 6.92
N PRO A 21 -30.72 21.85 8.02
CA PRO A 21 -29.59 22.33 8.78
C PRO A 21 -28.32 22.30 7.90
N LEU A 22 -27.38 23.20 8.19
CA LEU A 22 -26.09 23.20 7.51
C LEU A 22 -25.27 21.93 7.83
N ALA A 23 -24.50 21.46 6.89
CA ALA A 23 -23.66 20.28 7.07
C ALA A 23 -22.65 20.47 8.21
N THR A 24 -22.61 19.51 9.14
CA THR A 24 -21.71 19.52 10.30
C THR A 24 -20.32 18.94 9.96
N SER A 25 -20.22 18.13 8.90
CA SER A 25 -18.98 17.54 8.42
C SER A 25 -18.96 17.46 6.89
N LEU A 26 -17.75 17.27 6.35
CA LEU A 26 -17.47 17.10 4.93
C LEU A 26 -16.49 15.93 4.78
N LYS A 27 -16.77 15.01 3.85
CA LYS A 27 -15.85 13.91 3.49
C LYS A 27 -15.55 13.96 2.00
N LEU A 28 -14.34 13.58 1.63
CA LEU A 28 -13.94 13.34 0.24
C LEU A 28 -13.91 11.83 -0.03
N ASN A 29 -14.05 11.46 -1.30
CA ASN A 29 -13.93 10.06 -1.75
C ASN A 29 -12.49 9.54 -1.65
N ALA A 30 -11.49 10.43 -1.51
CA ALA A 30 -10.09 10.07 -1.26
C ALA A 30 -9.44 11.08 -0.32
N SER A 31 -8.62 10.61 0.64
CA SER A 31 -7.76 11.45 1.48
C SER A 31 -6.38 11.69 0.86
N GLU A 32 -5.99 10.84 -0.08
CA GLU A 32 -4.78 10.97 -0.88
C GLU A 32 -4.94 10.30 -2.25
N ILE A 33 -4.29 10.86 -3.26
CA ILE A 33 -4.26 10.33 -4.64
C ILE A 33 -2.86 10.43 -5.23
N VAL A 34 -2.55 9.51 -6.15
CA VAL A 34 -1.36 9.54 -6.99
C VAL A 34 -1.81 9.72 -8.43
N LEU A 35 -1.23 10.69 -9.12
CA LEU A 35 -1.50 11.00 -10.53
C LEU A 35 -0.22 11.02 -11.33
N TYR A 36 -0.24 10.49 -12.54
CA TYR A 36 0.79 10.80 -13.52
C TYR A 36 0.60 12.20 -14.10
N ILE A 37 1.67 12.81 -14.58
CA ILE A 37 1.57 14.09 -15.30
C ILE A 37 0.57 13.95 -16.46
N GLY A 38 -0.43 14.83 -16.49
CA GLY A 38 -1.52 14.87 -17.47
C GLY A 38 -2.76 14.01 -17.09
N GLN A 39 -2.66 13.15 -16.11
CA GLN A 39 -3.79 12.35 -15.61
C GLN A 39 -4.74 13.21 -14.76
N SER A 40 -6.04 12.87 -14.80
CA SER A 40 -7.06 13.51 -13.98
C SER A 40 -7.75 12.54 -13.05
N PHE A 41 -8.29 13.07 -11.95
CA PHE A 41 -9.08 12.33 -10.95
C PHE A 41 -10.20 13.23 -10.41
N ASP A 42 -11.40 12.67 -10.26
CA ASP A 42 -12.55 13.39 -9.74
C ASP A 42 -12.62 13.25 -8.21
N ILE A 43 -12.29 14.33 -7.51
CA ILE A 43 -12.49 14.42 -6.07
C ILE A 43 -13.96 14.78 -5.82
N ASN A 44 -14.73 13.79 -5.39
CA ASN A 44 -16.12 13.95 -4.98
C ASN A 44 -16.21 14.19 -3.47
N SER A 45 -17.17 15.02 -3.09
CA SER A 45 -17.41 15.32 -1.68
C SER A 45 -18.82 14.95 -1.26
N SER A 46 -18.99 14.54 0.00
CA SER A 46 -20.25 14.19 0.61
C SER A 46 -20.44 14.87 1.97
N VAL A 47 -21.69 15.12 2.32
CA VAL A 47 -22.12 15.68 3.61
C VAL A 47 -23.12 14.73 4.27
N PRO A 48 -23.38 14.84 5.59
CA PRO A 48 -24.35 14.01 6.29
C PRO A 48 -25.75 14.09 5.64
N LYS A 49 -26.43 12.95 5.57
CA LYS A 49 -27.79 12.86 5.02
C LYS A 49 -28.73 13.83 5.77
N GLY A 50 -29.59 14.52 5.03
CA GLY A 50 -30.53 15.48 5.58
C GLY A 50 -30.00 16.88 5.83
N THR A 51 -28.69 17.13 5.61
CA THR A 51 -28.05 18.44 5.71
C THR A 51 -27.93 19.14 4.35
N ALA A 52 -27.72 20.47 4.37
CA ALA A 52 -27.52 21.29 3.18
C ALA A 52 -26.06 21.77 3.05
N ALA A 53 -25.58 21.81 1.79
CA ALA A 53 -24.36 22.49 1.41
C ALA A 53 -24.66 23.21 0.08
N TYR A 54 -24.70 24.53 0.09
CA TYR A 54 -25.11 25.31 -1.08
C TYR A 54 -24.05 25.34 -2.18
N TYR A 55 -22.77 25.32 -1.79
CA TYR A 55 -21.67 25.20 -2.74
C TYR A 55 -20.51 24.39 -2.15
N ARG A 56 -19.71 23.88 -3.04
CA ARG A 56 -18.46 23.21 -2.77
C ARG A 56 -17.37 23.85 -3.63
N LEU A 57 -16.38 24.46 -2.98
CA LEU A 57 -15.31 25.14 -3.67
C LEU A 57 -13.99 24.35 -3.46
N TYR A 58 -13.39 23.96 -4.54
CA TYR A 58 -12.11 23.27 -4.53
C TYR A 58 -10.97 24.24 -4.84
N SER A 59 -9.86 24.09 -4.14
CA SER A 59 -8.64 24.84 -4.35
C SER A 59 -7.41 23.95 -4.18
N SER A 60 -6.37 24.19 -4.98
CA SER A 60 -5.06 23.55 -4.84
C SER A 60 -4.12 24.49 -4.11
N SER A 61 -3.31 23.96 -3.18
CA SER A 61 -2.24 24.74 -2.52
C SER A 61 -1.09 25.09 -3.48
N ASN A 62 -0.92 24.31 -4.57
CA ASN A 62 0.02 24.60 -5.65
C ASN A 62 -0.52 24.08 -7.00
N SER A 63 -1.16 24.96 -7.75
CA SER A 63 -1.73 24.64 -9.07
C SER A 63 -0.68 24.32 -10.14
N LYS A 64 0.60 24.67 -9.94
CA LYS A 64 1.71 24.30 -10.83
C LYS A 64 2.06 22.81 -10.69
N ILE A 65 1.72 22.15 -9.56
CA ILE A 65 1.87 20.72 -9.35
C ILE A 65 0.59 20.00 -9.75
N ALA A 66 -0.56 20.39 -9.18
CA ALA A 66 -1.86 19.85 -9.59
C ALA A 66 -2.90 20.97 -9.62
N ALA A 67 -3.55 21.14 -10.75
CA ALA A 67 -4.68 22.05 -10.91
C ALA A 67 -5.99 21.36 -10.52
N VAL A 68 -6.97 22.12 -10.02
CA VAL A 68 -8.31 21.61 -9.71
C VAL A 68 -9.40 22.55 -10.25
N THR A 69 -10.48 22.01 -10.78
CA THR A 69 -11.65 22.79 -11.17
C THR A 69 -12.41 23.26 -9.93
N ARG A 70 -12.60 24.58 -9.80
CA ARG A 70 -13.13 25.21 -8.58
C ARG A 70 -14.49 24.66 -8.12
N GLY A 71 -15.42 24.42 -9.04
CA GLY A 71 -16.77 23.92 -8.72
C GLY A 71 -16.94 22.41 -8.93
N GLY A 72 -16.06 21.78 -9.72
CA GLY A 72 -16.22 20.39 -10.15
C GLY A 72 -15.32 19.38 -9.45
N GLY A 73 -14.26 19.82 -8.77
CA GLY A 73 -13.34 18.90 -8.06
C GLY A 73 -12.47 18.03 -8.97
N VAL A 74 -12.43 18.28 -10.27
CA VAL A 74 -11.54 17.56 -11.20
C VAL A 74 -10.11 18.02 -10.98
N VAL A 75 -9.26 17.15 -10.49
CA VAL A 75 -7.83 17.38 -10.25
C VAL A 75 -7.03 16.86 -11.45
N LYS A 76 -6.11 17.67 -11.98
CA LYS A 76 -5.20 17.29 -13.07
C LYS A 76 -3.76 17.44 -12.63
N GLY A 77 -2.95 16.41 -12.78
CA GLY A 77 -1.51 16.43 -12.56
C GLY A 77 -0.81 17.30 -13.62
N VAL A 78 -0.03 18.30 -13.18
CA VAL A 78 0.64 19.28 -14.05
C VAL A 78 2.16 19.04 -14.08
N ALA A 79 2.79 18.97 -12.91
CA ALA A 79 4.22 18.73 -12.75
C ALA A 79 4.47 17.83 -11.54
N THR A 80 5.60 17.13 -11.53
CA THR A 80 5.98 16.26 -10.41
C THR A 80 6.09 17.02 -9.10
N GLY A 81 5.57 16.44 -8.02
CA GLY A 81 5.62 17.02 -6.68
C GLY A 81 4.45 16.60 -5.81
N LYS A 82 4.39 17.16 -4.61
CA LYS A 82 3.28 17.00 -3.67
C LYS A 82 2.55 18.33 -3.49
N THR A 83 1.24 18.28 -3.46
CA THR A 83 0.35 19.41 -3.13
C THR A 83 -0.87 18.90 -2.39
N THR A 84 -1.74 19.80 -1.93
CA THR A 84 -3.03 19.45 -1.32
C THR A 84 -4.17 20.08 -2.10
N VAL A 85 -5.27 19.36 -2.23
CA VAL A 85 -6.54 19.89 -2.70
C VAL A 85 -7.50 19.97 -1.53
N THR A 86 -8.09 21.15 -1.33
CA THR A 86 -9.04 21.43 -0.26
C THR A 86 -10.41 21.68 -0.87
N CYS A 87 -11.43 20.98 -0.37
CA CYS A 87 -12.83 21.31 -0.60
C CYS A 87 -13.37 22.11 0.60
N THR A 88 -14.01 23.23 0.34
CA THR A 88 -14.60 24.12 1.37
C THR A 88 -16.09 24.31 1.09
N LEU A 89 -16.92 24.15 2.12
CA LEU A 89 -18.34 24.44 2.09
C LEU A 89 -18.64 25.90 2.43
N ASN A 90 -19.86 26.37 2.11
CA ASN A 90 -20.36 27.71 2.45
C ASN A 90 -20.31 28.07 3.95
N ASN A 91 -20.33 27.10 4.83
CA ASN A 91 -20.22 27.28 6.29
C ASN A 91 -18.78 27.13 6.83
N GLY A 92 -17.77 27.13 5.94
CA GLY A 92 -16.36 27.05 6.31
C GLY A 92 -15.83 25.65 6.63
N LYS A 93 -16.66 24.59 6.60
CA LYS A 93 -16.18 23.21 6.77
C LYS A 93 -15.28 22.84 5.62
N LYS A 94 -14.14 22.17 5.95
CA LYS A 94 -13.10 21.79 4.98
C LYS A 94 -12.81 20.30 5.05
N ALA A 95 -12.41 19.74 3.91
CA ALA A 95 -11.80 18.42 3.80
C ALA A 95 -10.63 18.50 2.80
N ILE A 96 -9.56 17.74 3.07
CA ILE A 96 -8.28 17.85 2.37
C ILE A 96 -7.95 16.49 1.74
N CYS A 97 -7.39 16.53 0.53
CA CYS A 97 -6.80 15.41 -0.17
C CYS A 97 -5.35 15.71 -0.51
N ASP A 98 -4.42 14.87 -0.10
CA ASP A 98 -3.02 14.92 -0.53
C ASP A 98 -2.92 14.43 -1.98
N VAL A 99 -2.21 15.19 -2.82
CA VAL A 99 -2.03 14.88 -4.24
C VAL A 99 -0.55 14.72 -4.54
N TYR A 100 -0.17 13.53 -4.97
CA TYR A 100 1.17 13.21 -5.46
C TYR A 100 1.13 13.14 -6.98
N VAL A 101 1.82 14.06 -7.64
CA VAL A 101 2.01 13.99 -9.11
C VAL A 101 3.39 13.41 -9.38
N VAL A 102 3.44 12.33 -10.14
CA VAL A 102 4.63 11.50 -10.33
C VAL A 102 4.96 11.34 -11.82
N PRO A 103 6.24 11.05 -12.17
CA PRO A 103 6.63 10.78 -13.55
C PRO A 103 5.99 9.48 -14.04
N LYS A 104 5.80 9.34 -15.35
CA LYS A 104 5.25 8.12 -15.97
C LYS A 104 6.17 6.90 -15.87
N ALA A 105 7.45 7.12 -15.57
CA ALA A 105 8.44 6.07 -15.36
C ALA A 105 9.46 6.50 -14.31
N LYS A 106 9.93 5.55 -13.54
CA LYS A 106 11.02 5.70 -12.56
C LYS A 106 11.77 4.39 -12.42
N LYS A 107 13.09 4.46 -12.44
CA LYS A 107 13.98 3.38 -12.00
C LYS A 107 14.92 3.93 -10.94
N ILE A 108 15.01 3.25 -9.81
CA ILE A 108 15.90 3.63 -8.73
C ILE A 108 17.27 3.02 -9.03
N SER A 109 18.30 3.85 -9.11
CA SER A 109 19.69 3.41 -9.31
C SER A 109 20.29 2.92 -7.99
N ASN A 110 21.38 2.14 -8.12
CA ASN A 110 22.23 1.71 -6.99
C ASN A 110 21.52 0.88 -5.91
N VAL A 111 20.36 0.27 -6.23
CA VAL A 111 19.74 -0.70 -5.34
C VAL A 111 20.57 -1.98 -5.37
N PRO A 112 21.11 -2.45 -4.23
CA PRO A 112 21.87 -3.70 -4.18
C PRO A 112 21.06 -4.87 -4.70
N LEU A 113 21.74 -5.85 -5.31
CA LEU A 113 21.16 -7.13 -5.68
C LEU A 113 21.83 -8.23 -4.85
N ILE A 114 21.02 -9.01 -4.14
CA ILE A 114 21.46 -10.10 -3.27
C ILE A 114 20.64 -11.34 -3.61
N GLY A 115 21.31 -12.38 -4.11
CA GLY A 115 20.67 -13.66 -4.38
C GLY A 115 20.56 -14.53 -3.12
N GLN A 116 19.58 -15.45 -3.13
CA GLN A 116 19.27 -16.30 -1.97
C GLN A 116 20.03 -17.66 -1.96
N SER A 117 21.15 -17.79 -2.68
CA SER A 117 21.88 -19.06 -2.76
C SER A 117 22.33 -19.63 -1.41
N LYS A 118 22.60 -18.77 -0.43
CA LYS A 118 22.92 -19.18 0.96
C LYS A 118 21.69 -19.43 1.82
N LEU A 119 20.55 -18.97 1.40
CA LEU A 119 19.26 -19.03 2.12
C LEU A 119 18.18 -19.54 1.17
N PRO A 120 18.09 -20.84 0.86
CA PRO A 120 17.21 -21.37 -0.18
C PRO A 120 15.74 -20.95 -0.11
N THR A 121 15.23 -20.67 1.08
CA THR A 121 13.86 -20.14 1.29
C THR A 121 13.86 -18.73 1.89
N GLY A 122 14.95 -17.96 1.72
CA GLY A 122 15.16 -16.67 2.39
C GLY A 122 14.92 -15.45 1.50
N CYS A 123 13.97 -15.50 0.57
CA CYS A 123 13.67 -14.37 -0.33
C CYS A 123 13.33 -13.08 0.42
N GLU A 124 12.55 -13.16 1.51
CA GLU A 124 12.21 -12.03 2.37
C GLU A 124 13.45 -11.46 3.09
N THR A 125 14.33 -12.36 3.54
CA THR A 125 15.57 -11.99 4.21
C THR A 125 16.53 -11.27 3.25
N CYS A 126 16.68 -11.79 2.03
CA CYS A 126 17.49 -11.15 0.99
C CYS A 126 16.89 -9.80 0.57
N SER A 127 15.57 -9.73 0.37
CA SER A 127 14.87 -8.50 0.00
C SER A 127 14.97 -7.43 1.10
N ALA A 128 14.83 -7.82 2.37
CA ALA A 128 15.04 -6.94 3.52
C ALA A 128 16.48 -6.43 3.58
N THR A 129 17.46 -7.31 3.36
CA THR A 129 18.88 -6.95 3.34
C THR A 129 19.22 -6.00 2.21
N MET A 130 18.66 -6.23 0.99
CA MET A 130 18.80 -5.29 -0.12
C MET A 130 18.24 -3.91 0.23
N LEU A 131 17.08 -3.86 0.85
CA LEU A 131 16.44 -2.62 1.27
C LEU A 131 17.25 -1.88 2.34
N LEU A 132 17.72 -2.58 3.37
CA LEU A 132 18.57 -2.01 4.42
C LEU A 132 19.89 -1.47 3.86
N ASN A 133 20.55 -2.23 2.98
CA ASN A 133 21.82 -1.82 2.36
C ASN A 133 21.63 -0.63 1.41
N PHE A 134 20.47 -0.50 0.76
CA PHE A 134 20.13 0.67 -0.05
C PHE A 134 20.12 1.95 0.80
N TYR A 135 19.66 1.89 2.04
CA TYR A 135 19.69 3.00 3.00
C TYR A 135 21.03 3.15 3.74
N GLY A 136 22.09 2.45 3.29
CA GLY A 136 23.43 2.59 3.82
C GLY A 136 23.78 1.68 5.01
N TYR A 137 22.87 0.79 5.41
CA TYR A 137 23.10 -0.16 6.50
C TYR A 137 23.82 -1.40 5.97
N LYS A 138 25.09 -1.57 6.32
CA LYS A 138 25.92 -2.69 5.87
C LYS A 138 25.62 -3.95 6.68
N ILE A 139 24.69 -4.78 6.22
CA ILE A 139 24.35 -6.06 6.84
C ILE A 139 24.28 -7.16 5.76
N SER A 140 24.74 -8.38 6.06
CA SER A 140 24.56 -9.53 5.18
C SER A 140 23.22 -10.24 5.44
N GLU A 141 22.72 -10.95 4.42
CA GLU A 141 21.52 -11.76 4.49
C GLU A 141 21.59 -12.83 5.59
N THR A 142 22.78 -13.45 5.77
CA THR A 142 23.00 -14.43 6.84
C THR A 142 23.04 -13.79 8.21
N THR A 143 23.71 -12.64 8.36
CA THR A 143 23.71 -11.91 9.64
C THR A 143 22.29 -11.47 10.04
N PHE A 144 21.47 -11.03 9.06
CA PHE A 144 20.08 -10.68 9.32
C PHE A 144 19.27 -11.92 9.72
N ALA A 145 19.44 -13.04 9.02
CA ALA A 145 18.79 -14.31 9.31
C ALA A 145 19.12 -14.84 10.72
N ASP A 146 20.38 -14.70 11.15
CA ASP A 146 20.85 -15.26 12.43
C ASP A 146 20.47 -14.41 13.62
N LYS A 147 20.65 -13.09 13.53
CA LYS A 147 20.55 -12.19 14.69
C LYS A 147 19.19 -11.51 14.84
N TYR A 148 18.46 -11.33 13.74
CA TYR A 148 17.25 -10.49 13.75
C TYR A 148 15.98 -11.22 13.33
N LEU A 149 16.06 -12.20 12.44
CA LEU A 149 14.89 -12.94 11.97
C LEU A 149 14.32 -13.83 13.08
N VAL A 150 13.05 -13.60 13.41
CA VAL A 150 12.30 -14.48 14.32
C VAL A 150 11.90 -15.73 13.52
N LYS A 151 12.43 -16.88 13.95
CA LYS A 151 12.20 -18.20 13.31
C LYS A 151 11.53 -19.14 14.30
N LYS A 152 10.58 -19.94 13.83
CA LYS A 152 9.95 -21.01 14.63
C LYS A 152 9.90 -22.30 13.80
N PRO A 153 10.12 -23.45 14.45
CA PRO A 153 10.16 -24.72 13.75
C PRO A 153 8.82 -25.04 13.09
N PHE A 154 8.91 -25.69 11.95
CA PHE A 154 7.83 -26.43 11.30
C PHE A 154 8.10 -27.92 11.47
N GLY A 155 7.09 -28.69 11.80
CA GLY A 155 7.27 -30.13 12.03
C GLY A 155 5.96 -30.91 12.02
N TYR A 156 6.10 -32.23 12.20
CA TYR A 156 4.97 -33.15 12.30
C TYR A 156 4.91 -33.69 13.73
N SER A 157 3.77 -33.58 14.40
CA SER A 157 3.55 -34.03 15.76
C SER A 157 2.10 -34.40 15.98
N ASN A 158 1.85 -35.50 16.71
CA ASN A 158 0.50 -35.98 17.08
C ASN A 158 -0.46 -36.09 15.87
N GLY A 159 0.04 -36.64 14.77
CA GLY A 159 -0.79 -36.92 13.57
C GLY A 159 -1.04 -35.70 12.67
N SER A 160 -0.44 -34.53 12.94
CA SER A 160 -0.62 -33.32 12.13
C SER A 160 0.65 -32.50 11.99
N TYR A 161 0.72 -31.70 10.93
CA TYR A 161 1.75 -30.66 10.82
C TYR A 161 1.44 -29.54 11.79
N THR A 162 2.51 -28.97 12.37
CA THR A 162 2.48 -27.82 13.26
C THR A 162 3.53 -26.79 12.86
N GLY A 163 3.20 -25.51 13.00
CA GLY A 163 4.09 -24.41 12.67
C GLY A 163 3.54 -23.06 13.16
N PRO A 164 4.31 -21.98 13.09
CA PRO A 164 3.84 -20.66 13.49
C PRO A 164 2.81 -20.08 12.51
N ASP A 165 2.10 -19.03 12.95
CA ASP A 165 1.50 -18.07 12.02
C ASP A 165 2.62 -17.36 11.24
N PRO A 166 2.66 -17.39 9.89
CA PRO A 166 3.72 -16.76 9.10
C PRO A 166 3.75 -15.22 9.20
N ASN A 167 2.74 -14.60 9.81
CA ASN A 167 2.77 -13.18 10.17
C ASN A 167 3.54 -12.92 11.48
N CYS A 168 3.80 -13.95 12.30
CA CYS A 168 4.43 -13.86 13.61
C CYS A 168 5.84 -14.42 13.65
N ALA A 169 6.20 -15.33 12.75
CA ALA A 169 7.55 -15.87 12.61
C ALA A 169 7.80 -16.45 11.22
N PHE A 170 9.06 -16.51 10.82
CA PHE A 170 9.48 -17.30 9.69
C PHE A 170 9.24 -18.79 9.98
N VAL A 171 8.55 -19.47 9.08
CA VAL A 171 8.13 -20.86 9.24
C VAL A 171 9.27 -21.80 8.85
N GLY A 172 9.97 -22.35 9.84
CA GLY A 172 11.19 -23.14 9.69
C GLY A 172 12.45 -22.28 9.77
N THR A 173 13.38 -22.49 8.85
CA THR A 173 14.64 -21.73 8.75
C THR A 173 14.98 -21.40 7.29
N PRO A 174 15.45 -20.19 6.98
CA PRO A 174 15.78 -19.82 5.60
C PRO A 174 16.95 -20.62 5.00
N TYR A 175 17.71 -21.33 5.83
CA TYR A 175 18.80 -22.20 5.41
C TYR A 175 18.35 -23.56 4.86
N SER A 176 17.08 -23.90 4.98
CA SER A 176 16.55 -25.18 4.51
C SER A 176 15.62 -25.00 3.33
N SER A 177 15.82 -25.81 2.28
CA SER A 177 14.90 -25.88 1.14
C SER A 177 13.52 -26.47 1.50
N ASN A 178 13.39 -27.13 2.65
CA ASN A 178 12.14 -27.70 3.15
C ASN A 178 11.39 -26.78 4.11
N SER A 179 11.77 -25.53 4.18
CA SER A 179 11.07 -24.50 4.96
C SER A 179 10.08 -23.72 4.08
N TYR A 180 9.37 -22.80 4.69
CA TYR A 180 8.38 -21.97 4.00
C TYR A 180 8.88 -20.53 3.90
N GLY A 181 8.35 -19.60 4.68
CA GLY A 181 8.68 -18.20 4.59
C GLY A 181 8.03 -17.36 5.69
N ALA A 182 7.92 -16.06 5.44
CA ALA A 182 7.35 -15.09 6.37
C ALA A 182 6.62 -13.97 5.61
N TYR A 183 5.60 -13.38 6.22
CA TYR A 183 4.88 -12.25 5.66
C TYR A 183 5.34 -10.90 6.22
N ALA A 184 4.82 -9.82 5.64
CA ALA A 184 5.24 -8.46 5.92
C ALA A 184 5.24 -8.08 7.42
N PRO A 185 4.25 -8.42 8.26
CA PRO A 185 4.24 -8.02 9.66
C PRO A 185 5.48 -8.42 10.44
N ILE A 186 5.88 -9.70 10.34
CA ILE A 186 7.06 -10.17 11.06
C ILE A 186 8.35 -9.61 10.46
N MET A 187 8.42 -9.42 9.14
CA MET A 187 9.59 -8.81 8.51
C MET A 187 9.78 -7.35 8.94
N VAL A 188 8.70 -6.59 9.07
CA VAL A 188 8.72 -5.23 9.65
C VAL A 188 9.24 -5.25 11.09
N LYS A 189 8.76 -6.17 11.93
CA LYS A 189 9.24 -6.34 13.31
C LYS A 189 10.74 -6.65 13.36
N CYS A 190 11.20 -7.59 12.55
CA CYS A 190 12.61 -7.99 12.47
C CYS A 190 13.51 -6.85 11.96
N MET A 191 13.07 -6.12 10.94
CA MET A 191 13.80 -4.95 10.45
C MET A 191 13.86 -3.85 11.50
N ASN A 192 12.77 -3.57 12.20
CA ASN A 192 12.75 -2.56 13.27
C ASN A 192 13.58 -2.95 14.48
N LYS A 193 13.74 -4.24 14.80
CA LYS A 193 14.71 -4.70 15.79
C LYS A 193 16.14 -4.33 15.39
N TYR A 194 16.51 -4.47 14.12
CA TYR A 194 17.81 -4.01 13.60
C TYR A 194 17.93 -2.49 13.60
N LEU A 195 16.81 -1.78 13.34
CA LEU A 195 16.76 -0.33 13.21
C LEU A 195 16.47 0.41 14.52
N SER A 196 16.47 -0.27 15.68
CA SER A 196 16.01 0.28 16.97
C SER A 196 16.74 1.55 17.41
N ASP A 197 18.02 1.68 17.04
CA ASP A 197 18.91 2.82 17.33
C ASP A 197 19.19 3.71 16.12
N LYS A 198 18.43 3.56 15.02
CA LYS A 198 18.69 4.20 13.72
C LYS A 198 17.56 5.16 13.33
N SER A 199 17.86 6.04 12.37
CA SER A 199 16.95 7.11 11.93
C SER A 199 15.74 6.61 11.12
N TYR A 200 15.84 5.42 10.49
CA TYR A 200 14.77 4.86 9.66
C TYR A 200 13.95 3.82 10.44
N LYS A 201 12.71 3.66 10.02
CA LYS A 201 11.82 2.61 10.49
C LYS A 201 11.20 1.88 9.31
N ALA A 202 11.09 0.57 9.39
CA ALA A 202 10.28 -0.23 8.49
C ALA A 202 8.80 -0.07 8.84
N VAL A 203 7.95 0.04 7.83
CA VAL A 203 6.49 0.14 8.01
C VAL A 203 5.79 -0.79 7.02
N GLU A 204 4.70 -1.40 7.47
CA GLU A 204 3.82 -2.16 6.59
C GLU A 204 2.89 -1.20 5.84
N ILE A 205 2.82 -1.38 4.52
CA ILE A 205 2.02 -0.57 3.61
C ILE A 205 1.06 -1.41 2.77
N SER A 206 0.73 -2.61 3.22
CA SER A 206 -0.19 -3.53 2.56
C SER A 206 -1.61 -2.94 2.41
N GLY A 207 -2.42 -3.53 1.52
CA GLY A 207 -3.82 -3.13 1.31
C GLY A 207 -4.03 -1.97 0.34
N LYS A 208 -2.98 -1.49 -0.33
CA LYS A 208 -3.04 -0.52 -1.42
C LYS A 208 -2.62 -1.17 -2.74
N SER A 209 -3.09 -0.63 -3.87
CA SER A 209 -2.64 -1.10 -5.18
C SER A 209 -1.14 -0.85 -5.38
N LEU A 210 -0.47 -1.73 -6.13
CA LEU A 210 0.95 -1.56 -6.41
C LEU A 210 1.21 -0.30 -7.26
N GLU A 211 0.27 0.11 -8.09
CA GLU A 211 0.34 1.38 -8.82
C GLU A 211 0.40 2.58 -7.87
N TYR A 212 -0.50 2.62 -6.87
CA TYR A 212 -0.47 3.65 -5.83
C TYR A 212 0.85 3.63 -5.05
N LEU A 213 1.28 2.46 -4.58
CA LEU A 213 2.52 2.31 -3.80
C LEU A 213 3.76 2.70 -4.61
N SER A 214 3.83 2.28 -5.88
CA SER A 214 4.95 2.65 -6.77
C SER A 214 5.00 4.15 -7.02
N GLY A 215 3.87 4.79 -7.23
CA GLY A 215 3.79 6.25 -7.39
C GLY A 215 4.12 7.01 -6.10
N LYS A 216 3.66 6.54 -4.95
CA LYS A 216 3.90 7.20 -3.67
C LYS A 216 5.35 7.03 -3.17
N TYR A 217 5.95 5.85 -3.34
CA TYR A 217 7.26 5.52 -2.77
C TYR A 217 8.35 5.40 -3.84
N VAL A 218 8.17 4.54 -4.85
CA VAL A 218 9.22 4.29 -5.86
C VAL A 218 9.48 5.53 -6.70
N ALA A 219 8.46 6.32 -7.02
CA ALA A 219 8.62 7.62 -7.68
C ALA A 219 9.49 8.60 -6.90
N GLN A 220 9.50 8.50 -5.56
CA GLN A 220 10.34 9.31 -4.66
C GLN A 220 11.72 8.67 -4.40
N GLY A 221 12.08 7.59 -5.09
CA GLY A 221 13.36 6.91 -4.92
C GLY A 221 13.40 5.93 -3.75
N GLN A 222 12.26 5.47 -3.25
CA GLN A 222 12.16 4.53 -2.14
C GLN A 222 11.76 3.14 -2.66
N PRO A 223 12.66 2.15 -2.70
CA PRO A 223 12.29 0.78 -3.07
C PRO A 223 11.39 0.16 -1.99
N ILE A 224 10.53 -0.78 -2.40
CA ILE A 224 9.61 -1.45 -1.48
C ILE A 224 9.67 -2.97 -1.63
N MET A 225 9.58 -3.70 -0.52
CA MET A 225 9.41 -5.16 -0.54
C MET A 225 7.98 -5.50 -0.96
N VAL A 226 7.85 -6.46 -1.86
CA VAL A 226 6.56 -6.92 -2.40
C VAL A 226 6.50 -8.43 -2.34
N TRP A 227 5.39 -8.95 -1.83
CA TRP A 227 5.07 -10.38 -1.87
C TRP A 227 4.25 -10.69 -3.12
N ALA A 228 4.72 -11.67 -3.87
CA ALA A 228 4.12 -12.16 -5.10
C ALA A 228 4.34 -13.68 -5.21
N THR A 229 4.50 -14.20 -6.41
CA THR A 229 4.85 -15.60 -6.65
C THR A 229 6.13 -15.72 -7.50
N ILE A 230 6.86 -16.81 -7.33
CA ILE A 230 8.05 -17.12 -8.15
C ILE A 230 7.67 -17.03 -9.63
N ASN A 231 8.42 -16.23 -10.39
CA ASN A 231 8.20 -15.96 -11.82
C ASN A 231 6.79 -15.45 -12.16
N MET A 232 6.09 -14.85 -11.20
CA MET A 232 4.68 -14.42 -11.35
C MET A 232 3.76 -15.58 -11.81
N SER A 233 4.05 -16.81 -11.42
CA SER A 233 3.22 -18.00 -11.71
C SER A 233 1.92 -17.97 -10.88
N PRO A 234 0.84 -18.64 -11.32
CA PRO A 234 -0.35 -18.76 -10.50
C PRO A 234 -0.08 -19.41 -9.15
N SER A 235 -0.62 -18.84 -8.09
CA SER A 235 -0.52 -19.43 -6.75
C SER A 235 -1.52 -20.54 -6.54
N PHE A 236 -1.20 -21.50 -5.68
CA PHE A 236 -2.10 -22.56 -5.25
C PHE A 236 -1.86 -22.92 -3.77
N LYS A 237 -2.84 -23.55 -3.14
CA LYS A 237 -2.73 -23.97 -1.74
C LYS A 237 -2.03 -25.33 -1.66
N THR A 238 -1.18 -25.48 -0.63
CA THR A 238 -0.42 -26.73 -0.42
C THR A 238 -0.56 -27.21 1.02
N THR A 239 0.50 -27.14 1.80
CA THR A 239 0.57 -27.70 3.14
C THR A 239 -0.32 -26.95 4.11
N THR A 240 -1.11 -27.67 4.88
CA THR A 240 -1.91 -27.15 5.98
C THR A 240 -1.28 -27.59 7.30
N TRP A 241 -1.18 -26.67 8.26
CA TRP A 241 -0.70 -26.98 9.60
C TRP A 241 -1.52 -26.33 10.69
N ARG A 242 -1.47 -26.91 11.88
CA ARG A 242 -2.03 -26.33 13.08
C ARG A 242 -1.08 -25.26 13.63
N VAL A 243 -1.58 -24.05 13.83
CA VAL A 243 -0.79 -22.91 14.35
C VAL A 243 -0.41 -23.19 15.80
N ASN A 244 0.90 -23.25 16.09
CA ASN A 244 1.48 -23.53 17.41
C ASN A 244 2.23 -22.34 18.01
N TYR A 245 2.34 -21.22 17.28
CA TYR A 245 2.94 -19.99 17.77
C TYR A 245 2.27 -18.77 17.15
N THR A 246 1.98 -17.77 17.97
CA THR A 246 1.42 -16.48 17.60
C THR A 246 2.03 -15.35 18.43
N ASP A 247 1.98 -14.12 17.96
CA ASP A 247 2.30 -12.90 18.70
C ASP A 247 1.29 -11.78 18.36
N GLU A 248 1.63 -10.52 18.64
CA GLU A 248 0.76 -9.36 18.37
C GLU A 248 0.42 -9.16 16.89
N ASN A 249 1.15 -9.77 15.97
CA ASN A 249 0.92 -9.71 14.53
C ASN A 249 -0.01 -10.80 14.00
N ALA A 250 -0.55 -11.65 14.88
CA ALA A 250 -1.29 -12.84 14.49
C ALA A 250 -2.53 -12.53 13.67
N LYS A 251 -2.64 -13.19 12.51
CA LYS A 251 -3.86 -13.27 11.71
C LYS A 251 -4.64 -14.57 11.95
N TYR A 252 -3.98 -15.56 12.55
CA TYR A 252 -4.55 -16.86 12.88
C TYR A 252 -4.46 -17.12 14.37
N LYS A 253 -5.52 -17.70 14.94
CA LYS A 253 -5.55 -18.05 16.37
C LYS A 253 -4.66 -19.26 16.64
N LEU A 254 -4.05 -19.30 17.84
CA LEU A 254 -3.35 -20.49 18.31
C LEU A 254 -4.27 -21.71 18.25
N GLY A 255 -3.79 -22.81 17.67
CA GLY A 255 -4.55 -24.02 17.46
C GLY A 255 -5.45 -24.05 16.24
N SER A 256 -5.68 -22.93 15.52
CA SER A 256 -6.38 -22.94 14.24
C SER A 256 -5.51 -23.49 13.12
N TYR A 257 -6.10 -23.74 11.94
CA TYR A 257 -5.37 -24.24 10.79
C TYR A 257 -5.03 -23.10 9.82
N TYR A 258 -3.81 -23.15 9.31
CA TYR A 258 -3.32 -22.30 8.24
C TYR A 258 -2.88 -23.15 7.06
N THR A 259 -3.19 -22.70 5.83
CA THR A 259 -2.76 -23.37 4.59
C THR A 259 -1.83 -22.47 3.80
N TRP A 260 -0.61 -22.95 3.52
CA TRP A 260 0.41 -22.22 2.79
C TRP A 260 0.03 -21.97 1.33
N THR A 261 0.38 -20.80 0.85
CA THR A 261 0.30 -20.45 -0.58
C THR A 261 1.63 -20.80 -1.24
N ALA A 262 1.62 -21.84 -2.06
CA ALA A 262 2.81 -22.29 -2.77
C ALA A 262 3.30 -21.29 -3.80
N GLY A 263 4.61 -21.32 -4.02
CA GLY A 263 5.26 -20.39 -4.93
C GLY A 263 5.33 -18.97 -4.38
N GLU A 264 4.99 -18.76 -3.09
CA GLU A 264 5.18 -17.46 -2.45
C GLU A 264 6.62 -16.98 -2.63
N HIS A 265 6.77 -15.69 -2.90
CA HIS A 265 8.05 -15.08 -3.17
C HIS A 265 8.07 -13.60 -2.82
N CYS A 266 9.16 -13.15 -2.20
CA CYS A 266 9.37 -11.76 -1.87
C CYS A 266 10.45 -11.14 -2.78
N LEU A 267 10.09 -10.04 -3.45
CA LEU A 267 10.98 -9.28 -4.34
C LEU A 267 11.11 -7.83 -3.84
N LEU A 268 12.15 -7.14 -4.30
CA LEU A 268 12.30 -5.71 -4.05
C LEU A 268 11.92 -4.91 -5.31
N LEU A 269 10.80 -4.18 -5.27
CA LEU A 269 10.36 -3.29 -6.35
C LEU A 269 11.28 -2.07 -6.40
N THR A 270 11.92 -1.86 -7.55
CA THR A 270 12.94 -0.83 -7.76
C THR A 270 12.59 0.16 -8.88
N GLY A 271 11.49 -0.07 -9.59
CA GLY A 271 11.08 0.84 -10.66
C GLY A 271 9.75 0.45 -11.29
N TYR A 272 9.27 1.37 -12.12
CA TYR A 272 8.10 1.16 -12.97
C TYR A 272 8.19 2.04 -14.23
N ASP A 273 7.46 1.66 -15.27
CA ASP A 273 7.12 2.51 -16.40
C ASP A 273 5.61 2.40 -16.74
N LYS A 274 5.22 2.71 -17.95
CA LYS A 274 3.83 2.62 -18.41
C LYS A 274 3.30 1.18 -18.30
N ASP A 275 4.12 0.19 -18.69
CA ASP A 275 3.68 -1.18 -18.93
C ASP A 275 4.24 -2.20 -17.93
N TYR A 276 5.37 -1.88 -17.26
CA TYR A 276 6.13 -2.81 -16.45
C TYR A 276 6.42 -2.30 -15.03
N TYR A 277 6.56 -3.26 -14.10
CA TYR A 277 7.27 -3.10 -12.84
C TYR A 277 8.65 -3.75 -12.94
N TYR A 278 9.64 -3.16 -12.27
CA TYR A 278 11.04 -3.62 -12.23
C TYR A 278 11.42 -4.05 -10.82
N PHE A 279 12.04 -5.22 -10.71
CA PHE A 279 12.38 -5.82 -9.43
C PHE A 279 13.85 -6.23 -9.36
N ASN A 280 14.42 -6.20 -8.16
CA ASN A 280 15.55 -7.04 -7.80
C ASN A 280 14.98 -8.34 -7.23
N ASP A 281 15.31 -9.45 -7.84
CA ASP A 281 14.77 -10.76 -7.56
C ASP A 281 15.85 -11.67 -6.91
N PRO A 282 15.72 -12.02 -5.61
CA PRO A 282 16.70 -12.87 -4.94
C PRO A 282 16.71 -14.31 -5.45
N TRP A 283 15.61 -14.84 -5.97
CA TRP A 283 15.52 -16.19 -6.52
C TRP A 283 16.39 -16.37 -7.76
N THR A 284 16.25 -15.48 -8.71
CA THR A 284 17.01 -15.51 -9.96
C THR A 284 18.39 -14.83 -9.84
N ASN A 285 18.63 -14.12 -8.72
CA ASN A 285 19.76 -13.23 -8.54
C ASN A 285 19.92 -12.24 -9.70
N ALA A 286 18.80 -11.69 -10.17
CA ALA A 286 18.76 -10.84 -11.35
C ALA A 286 17.82 -9.64 -11.16
N ARG A 287 18.02 -8.62 -12.00
CA ARG A 287 17.05 -7.53 -12.17
C ARG A 287 16.05 -7.98 -13.22
N THR A 288 14.80 -8.18 -12.78
CA THR A 288 13.71 -8.69 -13.61
C THR A 288 12.66 -7.60 -13.87
N ARG A 289 11.79 -7.82 -14.86
CA ARG A 289 10.60 -7.02 -15.08
C ARG A 289 9.42 -7.89 -15.45
N TYR A 290 8.25 -7.49 -15.00
CA TYR A 290 6.99 -8.15 -15.35
C TYR A 290 5.95 -7.11 -15.73
N SER A 291 5.03 -7.47 -16.64
CA SER A 291 3.94 -6.56 -17.02
C SER A 291 3.07 -6.22 -15.82
N LYS A 292 2.58 -4.99 -15.74
CA LYS A 292 1.69 -4.55 -14.66
C LYS A 292 0.43 -5.40 -14.58
N SER A 293 -0.13 -5.79 -15.73
CA SER A 293 -1.31 -6.66 -15.79
C SER A 293 -1.05 -8.01 -15.13
N LEU A 294 0.11 -8.62 -15.37
CA LEU A 294 0.50 -9.89 -14.75
C LEU A 294 0.70 -9.73 -13.24
N VAL A 295 1.50 -8.77 -12.80
CA VAL A 295 1.82 -8.56 -11.38
C VAL A 295 0.57 -8.28 -10.55
N ASN A 296 -0.37 -7.51 -11.07
CA ASN A 296 -1.60 -7.16 -10.36
C ASN A 296 -2.55 -8.37 -10.12
N THR A 297 -2.22 -9.52 -10.67
CA THR A 297 -2.99 -10.77 -10.49
C THR A 297 -2.26 -11.80 -9.61
N ARG A 298 -1.13 -11.42 -8.97
CA ARG A 298 -0.27 -12.33 -8.19
C ARG A 298 -0.06 -11.88 -6.75
#